data_56674a314f935d9fefa3e877612ae604
#
_entry.id   56674a314f935d9fefa3e877612ae604
#
_cell.length_a   1.000
_cell.length_b   1.000
_cell.length_c   1.000
_cell.angle_alpha   90.00
_cell.angle_beta   90.00
_cell.angle_gamma   90.00
#
_symmetry.space_group_name_H-M   'P 1'
#
loop_
_entity.id
_entity.type
_entity.pdbx_description
1 polymer ?
#
loop_
_entity_poly.entity_id
_entity_poly.type
_entity_poly.pdbx_seq_one_letter_code
_entity_poly.pdbx_strand_id
1 'polypeptide(L)'
;MITKSFIEELKNKDLEALYKLINETKGNKELVFLLGKLGHLPKNFDASIFTRFTKSSNSEVRFWAVKNIGKQSNPKFLDLLTKIATQDIDSFTRREAVSSIGRMRSRKAIPHLITFLHDEDPKVVLQAVRGLLIFKDDKLVVDELMKLKDHPNEMIQAVISKEFQKTIRKVNVLPHPNSLDYLKNVVVNGDVRKILAHVPDEAIHLTFTSPPYYNARDYSIYESYQSYLDFLTEVFKEVHRVTKEGRFLVLNTSPIIIPRMSRAHSSIRYPIPFDIHCRLTELGWDFIDDIVWLKPESSVKNR
;
A
#
# COMPACT_ATOMS: atom_id res chain seq x y z
N MET A 1 -22.63 8.66 30.18
CA MET A 1 -21.36 8.37 29.45
C MET A 1 -21.66 8.28 27.96
N ILE A 2 -20.94 9.00 27.10
CA ILE A 2 -21.12 8.96 25.65
C ILE A 2 -20.61 7.61 25.13
N THR A 3 -21.47 6.85 24.41
CA THR A 3 -21.11 5.57 23.79
C THR A 3 -21.18 5.66 22.26
N LYS A 4 -20.50 4.74 21.54
CA LYS A 4 -20.57 4.68 20.10
C LYS A 4 -22.00 4.42 19.59
N SER A 5 -22.72 3.52 20.24
CA SER A 5 -24.13 3.19 19.90
C SER A 5 -25.05 4.39 20.02
N PHE A 6 -24.89 5.17 21.10
CA PHE A 6 -25.66 6.40 21.30
C PHE A 6 -25.38 7.46 20.21
N ILE A 7 -24.10 7.64 19.84
CA ILE A 7 -23.73 8.55 18.73
C ILE A 7 -24.38 8.09 17.42
N GLU A 8 -24.33 6.79 17.11
CA GLU A 8 -24.93 6.23 15.89
C GLU A 8 -26.47 6.38 15.90
N GLU A 9 -27.09 6.22 17.03
CA GLU A 9 -28.53 6.44 17.17
C GLU A 9 -28.93 7.89 16.90
N LEU A 10 -28.27 8.86 17.53
CA LEU A 10 -28.52 10.28 17.30
C LEU A 10 -28.29 10.67 15.84
N LYS A 11 -27.18 10.18 15.26
CA LYS A 11 -26.86 10.45 13.85
C LYS A 11 -27.94 10.01 12.86
N ASN A 12 -28.61 8.91 13.16
CA ASN A 12 -29.62 8.34 12.28
C ASN A 12 -31.07 8.83 12.56
N LYS A 13 -31.34 9.25 13.79
CA LYS A 13 -32.72 9.55 14.22
C LYS A 13 -32.94 11.02 14.60
N ASP A 14 -31.92 11.69 15.15
CA ASP A 14 -32.08 13.03 15.72
C ASP A 14 -30.79 13.86 15.57
N LEU A 15 -30.65 14.53 14.43
CA LEU A 15 -29.49 15.39 14.16
C LEU A 15 -29.43 16.61 15.09
N GLU A 16 -30.58 17.15 15.56
CA GLU A 16 -30.60 18.29 16.45
C GLU A 16 -30.03 17.92 17.83
N ALA A 17 -30.39 16.74 18.34
CA ALA A 17 -29.79 16.23 19.55
C ALA A 17 -28.28 15.95 19.38
N LEU A 18 -27.83 15.49 18.19
CA LEU A 18 -26.42 15.34 17.89
C LEU A 18 -25.69 16.68 17.87
N TYR A 19 -26.25 17.73 17.26
CA TYR A 19 -25.68 19.09 17.30
C TYR A 19 -25.57 19.60 18.74
N LYS A 20 -26.63 19.40 19.54
CA LYS A 20 -26.63 19.78 20.95
C LYS A 20 -25.51 19.04 21.72
N LEU A 21 -25.41 17.73 21.56
CA LEU A 21 -24.35 16.91 22.18
C LEU A 21 -22.95 17.43 21.83
N ILE A 22 -22.69 17.69 20.53
CA ILE A 22 -21.39 18.23 20.07
C ILE A 22 -21.13 19.62 20.68
N ASN A 23 -22.18 20.45 20.81
CA ASN A 23 -22.05 21.80 21.35
C ASN A 23 -21.78 21.83 22.86
N GLU A 24 -22.41 20.93 23.61
CA GLU A 24 -22.38 20.92 25.07
C GLU A 24 -21.16 20.15 25.63
N THR A 25 -20.53 19.29 24.82
CA THR A 25 -19.34 18.53 25.25
C THR A 25 -18.15 19.48 25.44
N LYS A 26 -17.62 19.55 26.67
CA LYS A 26 -16.53 20.49 27.04
C LYS A 26 -15.18 19.82 27.29
N GLY A 27 -15.16 18.57 27.75
CA GLY A 27 -13.92 17.85 28.06
C GLY A 27 -13.17 17.39 26.82
N ASN A 28 -11.84 17.62 26.76
CA ASN A 28 -11.04 17.23 25.59
C ASN A 28 -11.12 15.72 25.29
N LYS A 29 -11.11 14.86 26.33
CA LYS A 29 -11.19 13.40 26.15
C LYS A 29 -12.53 12.99 25.57
N GLU A 30 -13.62 13.56 26.06
CA GLU A 30 -14.98 13.31 25.58
C GLU A 30 -15.15 13.84 24.16
N LEU A 31 -14.60 15.03 23.82
CA LEU A 31 -14.61 15.58 22.49
C LEU A 31 -13.83 14.71 21.50
N VAL A 32 -12.63 14.27 21.83
CA VAL A 32 -11.82 13.37 20.99
C VAL A 32 -12.59 12.08 20.74
N PHE A 33 -13.19 11.49 21.77
CA PHE A 33 -14.00 10.30 21.61
C PHE A 33 -15.23 10.56 20.72
N LEU A 34 -16.01 11.60 21.02
CA LEU A 34 -17.21 11.96 20.27
C LEU A 34 -16.89 12.21 18.79
N LEU A 35 -15.95 13.14 18.49
CA LEU A 35 -15.57 13.51 17.13
C LEU A 35 -14.96 12.31 16.39
N GLY A 36 -14.19 11.47 17.08
CA GLY A 36 -13.59 10.26 16.53
C GLY A 36 -14.60 9.17 16.17
N LYS A 37 -15.74 9.10 16.87
CA LYS A 37 -16.78 8.08 16.66
C LYS A 37 -17.92 8.53 15.76
N LEU A 38 -17.94 9.76 15.24
CA LEU A 38 -18.98 10.24 14.33
C LEU A 38 -19.06 9.44 13.02
N GLY A 39 -17.96 8.84 12.57
CA GLY A 39 -17.97 8.05 11.32
C GLY A 39 -18.35 8.89 10.09
N HIS A 40 -19.16 8.33 9.18
CA HIS A 40 -19.77 9.08 8.09
C HIS A 40 -20.98 9.84 8.60
N LEU A 41 -21.06 11.12 8.25
CA LEU A 41 -22.17 11.98 8.57
C LEU A 41 -23.14 12.08 7.39
N PRO A 42 -24.45 12.28 7.61
CA PRO A 42 -25.44 12.49 6.56
C PRO A 42 -25.05 13.68 5.67
N LYS A 43 -25.47 13.66 4.40
CA LYS A 43 -25.17 14.74 3.43
C LYS A 43 -25.71 16.11 3.86
N ASN A 44 -26.84 16.12 4.57
CA ASN A 44 -27.48 17.33 5.10
C ASN A 44 -26.86 17.80 6.43
N PHE A 45 -25.87 17.12 6.97
CA PHE A 45 -25.20 17.56 8.20
C PHE A 45 -24.33 18.79 7.92
N ASP A 46 -24.54 19.86 8.68
CA ASP A 46 -23.69 21.07 8.56
C ASP A 46 -22.40 20.93 9.34
N ALA A 47 -21.31 20.65 8.64
CA ALA A 47 -19.97 20.51 9.21
C ALA A 47 -19.39 21.83 9.74
N SER A 48 -20.07 22.98 9.57
CA SER A 48 -19.63 24.28 10.11
C SER A 48 -19.52 24.26 11.64
N ILE A 49 -20.28 23.38 12.30
CA ILE A 49 -20.17 23.19 13.76
C ILE A 49 -18.74 22.80 14.21
N PHE A 50 -17.98 22.14 13.36
CA PHE A 50 -16.60 21.71 13.69
C PHE A 50 -15.58 22.84 13.57
N THR A 51 -15.91 23.96 12.91
CA THR A 51 -14.97 25.08 12.68
C THR A 51 -14.40 25.64 13.98
N ARG A 52 -15.18 25.72 15.03
CA ARG A 52 -14.71 26.23 16.34
C ARG A 52 -13.64 25.32 16.95
N PHE A 53 -13.75 24.01 16.74
CA PHE A 53 -12.82 23.02 17.29
C PHE A 53 -11.47 22.99 16.56
N THR A 54 -11.38 23.56 15.37
CA THR A 54 -10.10 23.71 14.68
C THR A 54 -9.15 24.70 15.37
N LYS A 55 -9.66 25.47 16.33
CA LYS A 55 -8.89 26.41 17.14
C LYS A 55 -8.58 25.87 18.56
N SER A 56 -8.90 24.63 18.85
CA SER A 56 -8.65 24.00 20.17
C SER A 56 -7.15 23.97 20.48
N SER A 57 -6.80 24.17 21.76
CA SER A 57 -5.43 23.97 22.23
C SER A 57 -4.99 22.50 22.11
N ASN A 58 -5.92 21.54 22.17
CA ASN A 58 -5.67 20.12 22.03
C ASN A 58 -5.58 19.72 20.56
N SER A 59 -4.43 19.16 20.14
CA SER A 59 -4.17 18.79 18.75
C SER A 59 -5.10 17.66 18.23
N GLU A 60 -5.45 16.69 19.09
CA GLU A 60 -6.36 15.61 18.68
C GLU A 60 -7.78 16.14 18.42
N VAL A 61 -8.23 17.12 19.19
CA VAL A 61 -9.52 17.80 18.93
C VAL A 61 -9.47 18.52 17.59
N ARG A 62 -8.38 19.26 17.31
CA ARG A 62 -8.20 19.92 16.00
C ARG A 62 -8.16 18.90 14.86
N PHE A 63 -7.39 17.83 15.01
CA PHE A 63 -7.30 16.76 14.02
C PHE A 63 -8.69 16.17 13.66
N TRP A 64 -9.47 15.79 14.69
CA TRP A 64 -10.79 15.21 14.46
C TRP A 64 -11.79 16.22 13.88
N ALA A 65 -11.69 17.50 14.26
CA ALA A 65 -12.49 18.56 13.67
C ALA A 65 -12.21 18.69 12.16
N VAL A 66 -10.94 18.81 11.78
CA VAL A 66 -10.48 18.86 10.39
C VAL A 66 -10.94 17.64 9.60
N LYS A 67 -10.78 16.45 10.18
CA LYS A 67 -11.20 15.20 9.54
C LYS A 67 -12.70 15.13 9.28
N ASN A 68 -13.53 15.57 10.23
CA ASN A 68 -14.98 15.59 10.05
C ASN A 68 -15.44 16.65 9.04
N ILE A 69 -14.79 17.81 9.00
CA ILE A 69 -15.00 18.80 7.93
C ILE A 69 -14.67 18.18 6.57
N GLY A 70 -13.52 17.51 6.46
CA GLY A 70 -13.04 16.92 5.21
C GLY A 70 -13.90 15.79 4.67
N LYS A 71 -14.60 15.03 5.54
CA LYS A 71 -15.52 13.97 5.12
C LYS A 71 -16.71 14.46 4.30
N GLN A 72 -17.10 15.72 4.49
CA GLN A 72 -18.19 16.33 3.70
C GLN A 72 -17.75 16.76 2.31
N SER A 73 -16.45 16.83 2.04
CA SER A 73 -15.88 17.23 0.75
C SER A 73 -16.45 18.54 0.19
N ASN A 74 -16.89 19.46 1.08
CA ASN A 74 -17.59 20.69 0.69
C ASN A 74 -16.57 21.80 0.41
N PRO A 75 -16.54 22.37 -0.83
CA PRO A 75 -15.58 23.40 -1.21
C PRO A 75 -15.63 24.68 -0.37
N LYS A 76 -16.72 24.96 0.34
CA LYS A 76 -16.81 26.13 1.24
C LYS A 76 -15.73 26.15 2.32
N PHE A 77 -15.14 24.99 2.65
CA PHE A 77 -14.09 24.87 3.66
C PHE A 77 -12.66 24.91 3.09
N LEU A 78 -12.49 25.15 1.78
CA LEU A 78 -11.18 25.12 1.14
C LEU A 78 -10.20 26.09 1.81
N ASP A 79 -10.60 27.35 1.99
CA ASP A 79 -9.74 28.40 2.59
C ASP A 79 -9.38 28.07 4.04
N LEU A 80 -10.36 27.57 4.82
CA LEU A 80 -10.13 27.16 6.21
C LEU A 80 -9.12 26.01 6.27
N LEU A 81 -9.30 24.98 5.45
CA LEU A 81 -8.42 23.81 5.44
C LEU A 81 -7.02 24.17 4.93
N THR A 82 -6.92 25.07 3.93
CA THR A 82 -5.63 25.59 3.46
C THR A 82 -4.89 26.33 4.57
N LYS A 83 -5.60 27.19 5.31
CA LYS A 83 -5.01 27.90 6.45
C LYS A 83 -4.48 26.93 7.52
N ILE A 84 -5.26 25.89 7.86
CA ILE A 84 -4.84 24.89 8.85
C ILE A 84 -3.65 24.09 8.32
N ALA A 85 -3.68 23.66 7.06
CA ALA A 85 -2.59 22.93 6.43
C ALA A 85 -1.26 23.69 6.43
N THR A 86 -1.32 25.03 6.36
CA THR A 86 -0.14 25.89 6.35
C THR A 86 0.34 26.27 7.75
N GLN A 87 -0.57 26.45 8.72
CA GLN A 87 -0.26 27.14 9.98
C GLN A 87 -0.36 26.26 11.23
N ASP A 88 -0.96 25.06 11.16
CA ASP A 88 -1.09 24.23 12.35
C ASP A 88 0.29 23.70 12.79
N ILE A 89 0.58 23.80 14.08
CA ILE A 89 1.84 23.31 14.65
C ILE A 89 1.94 21.79 14.65
N ASP A 90 0.79 21.08 14.63
CA ASP A 90 0.72 19.64 14.64
C ASP A 90 0.72 19.09 13.20
N SER A 91 1.76 18.33 12.85
CA SER A 91 1.91 17.76 11.50
C SER A 91 0.81 16.77 11.12
N PHE A 92 0.22 16.06 12.08
CA PHE A 92 -0.92 15.17 11.81
C PHE A 92 -2.16 15.96 11.38
N THR A 93 -2.40 17.11 12.03
CA THR A 93 -3.49 18.01 11.66
C THR A 93 -3.24 18.65 10.29
N ARG A 94 -2.01 19.13 10.00
CA ARG A 94 -1.64 19.63 8.66
C ARG A 94 -1.89 18.57 7.59
N ARG A 95 -1.39 17.35 7.80
CA ARG A 95 -1.56 16.21 6.88
C ARG A 95 -3.03 15.89 6.61
N GLU A 96 -3.87 15.86 7.66
CA GLU A 96 -5.31 15.61 7.51
C GLU A 96 -6.01 16.76 6.76
N ALA A 97 -5.59 17.99 6.95
CA ALA A 97 -6.12 19.14 6.22
C ALA A 97 -5.82 19.02 4.71
N VAL A 98 -4.58 18.71 4.33
CA VAL A 98 -4.21 18.47 2.92
C VAL A 98 -4.96 17.28 2.33
N SER A 99 -5.09 16.19 3.07
CA SER A 99 -5.90 15.03 2.67
C SER A 99 -7.37 15.42 2.46
N SER A 100 -7.90 16.29 3.30
CA SER A 100 -9.28 16.79 3.20
C SER A 100 -9.49 17.68 1.97
N ILE A 101 -8.52 18.51 1.64
CA ILE A 101 -8.51 19.32 0.40
C ILE A 101 -8.52 18.40 -0.82
N GLY A 102 -7.67 17.37 -0.85
CA GLY A 102 -7.63 16.41 -1.95
C GLY A 102 -8.95 15.65 -2.15
N ARG A 103 -9.65 15.30 -1.06
CA ARG A 103 -10.97 14.64 -1.11
C ARG A 103 -12.08 15.48 -1.74
N MET A 104 -11.95 16.79 -1.78
CA MET A 104 -12.92 17.67 -2.44
C MET A 104 -13.01 17.43 -3.94
N ARG A 105 -11.97 16.89 -4.58
CA ARG A 105 -11.87 16.65 -6.01
C ARG A 105 -12.24 17.86 -6.86
N SER A 106 -11.96 19.06 -6.35
CA SER A 106 -12.26 20.33 -7.00
C SER A 106 -11.01 20.89 -7.68
N ARG A 107 -11.12 21.31 -8.95
CA ARG A 107 -10.01 22.00 -9.63
C ARG A 107 -9.55 23.27 -8.91
N LYS A 108 -10.42 23.91 -8.12
CA LYS A 108 -10.05 25.05 -7.26
C LYS A 108 -9.02 24.67 -6.20
N ALA A 109 -8.92 23.40 -5.84
CA ALA A 109 -7.94 22.91 -4.87
C ALA A 109 -6.52 22.74 -5.47
N ILE A 110 -6.37 22.69 -6.79
CA ILE A 110 -5.08 22.44 -7.46
C ILE A 110 -3.99 23.41 -7.01
N PRO A 111 -4.16 24.74 -7.06
CA PRO A 111 -3.10 25.67 -6.63
C PRO A 111 -2.67 25.45 -5.18
N HIS A 112 -3.64 25.19 -4.29
CA HIS A 112 -3.35 24.93 -2.88
C HIS A 112 -2.60 23.62 -2.67
N LEU A 113 -2.97 22.54 -3.39
CA LEU A 113 -2.27 21.26 -3.31
C LEU A 113 -0.84 21.36 -3.86
N ILE A 114 -0.61 22.15 -4.92
CA ILE A 114 0.72 22.38 -5.46
C ILE A 114 1.64 23.02 -4.42
N THR A 115 1.16 23.98 -3.63
CA THR A 115 2.00 24.61 -2.59
C THR A 115 2.48 23.61 -1.55
N PHE A 116 1.67 22.57 -1.24
CA PHE A 116 2.02 21.53 -0.27
C PHE A 116 2.96 20.44 -0.82
N LEU A 117 3.33 20.48 -2.10
CA LEU A 117 4.40 19.63 -2.65
C LEU A 117 5.78 20.02 -2.10
N HIS A 118 5.91 21.18 -1.49
CA HIS A 118 7.15 21.72 -0.89
C HIS A 118 7.12 21.74 0.65
N ASP A 119 6.17 21.03 1.28
CA ASP A 119 6.11 20.92 2.74
C ASP A 119 7.33 20.16 3.28
N GLU A 120 7.82 20.58 4.45
CA GLU A 120 8.96 19.94 5.13
C GLU A 120 8.67 18.48 5.55
N ASP A 121 7.39 18.14 5.81
CA ASP A 121 6.95 16.78 6.16
C ASP A 121 6.60 15.98 4.90
N PRO A 122 7.39 14.92 4.55
CA PRO A 122 7.10 14.07 3.39
C PRO A 122 5.70 13.44 3.41
N LYS A 123 5.10 13.29 4.60
CA LYS A 123 3.74 12.75 4.73
C LYS A 123 2.68 13.75 4.27
N VAL A 124 2.94 15.06 4.43
CA VAL A 124 2.10 16.14 3.89
C VAL A 124 2.24 16.17 2.36
N VAL A 125 3.49 16.16 1.87
CA VAL A 125 3.78 16.08 0.43
C VAL A 125 3.05 14.91 -0.22
N LEU A 126 3.08 13.72 0.40
CA LEU A 126 2.42 12.53 -0.13
C LEU A 126 0.89 12.69 -0.21
N GLN A 127 0.26 13.41 0.72
CA GLN A 127 -1.18 13.70 0.63
C GLN A 127 -1.49 14.69 -0.50
N ALA A 128 -0.62 15.69 -0.71
CA ALA A 128 -0.74 16.63 -1.82
C ALA A 128 -0.62 15.90 -3.17
N VAL A 129 0.40 15.05 -3.31
CA VAL A 129 0.57 14.17 -4.49
C VAL A 129 -0.70 13.36 -4.74
N ARG A 130 -1.23 12.64 -3.73
CA ARG A 130 -2.47 11.85 -3.87
C ARG A 130 -3.67 12.69 -4.31
N GLY A 131 -3.80 13.91 -3.78
CA GLY A 131 -4.86 14.83 -4.17
C GLY A 131 -4.73 15.31 -5.62
N LEU A 132 -3.50 15.55 -6.09
CA LEU A 132 -3.21 16.02 -7.43
C LEU A 132 -3.31 14.91 -8.50
N LEU A 133 -2.99 13.68 -8.16
CA LEU A 133 -3.06 12.54 -9.09
C LEU A 133 -4.44 12.32 -9.71
N ILE A 134 -5.50 12.87 -9.13
CA ILE A 134 -6.86 12.83 -9.70
C ILE A 134 -6.96 13.71 -10.96
N PHE A 135 -6.09 14.72 -11.09
CA PHE A 135 -6.08 15.73 -12.15
C PHE A 135 -4.93 15.52 -13.15
N LYS A 136 -4.60 14.27 -13.49
CA LYS A 136 -3.53 13.93 -14.45
C LYS A 136 -3.77 14.42 -15.87
N ASP A 137 -4.99 14.86 -16.18
CA ASP A 137 -5.37 15.50 -17.43
C ASP A 137 -4.91 16.97 -17.50
N ASP A 138 -4.51 17.55 -16.38
CA ASP A 138 -4.03 18.93 -16.27
C ASP A 138 -2.50 18.96 -16.43
N LYS A 139 -2.02 19.63 -17.47
CA LYS A 139 -0.59 19.72 -17.77
C LYS A 139 0.21 20.35 -16.64
N LEU A 140 -0.33 21.41 -16.01
CA LEU A 140 0.34 22.06 -14.87
C LEU A 140 0.54 21.05 -13.72
N VAL A 141 -0.46 20.23 -13.43
CA VAL A 141 -0.37 19.21 -12.37
C VAL A 141 0.70 18.18 -12.71
N VAL A 142 0.75 17.71 -13.97
CA VAL A 142 1.77 16.76 -14.41
C VAL A 142 3.16 17.35 -14.29
N ASP A 143 3.36 18.58 -14.76
CA ASP A 143 4.65 19.27 -14.73
C ASP A 143 5.14 19.47 -13.27
N GLU A 144 4.26 19.83 -12.35
CA GLU A 144 4.61 19.99 -10.93
C GLU A 144 4.90 18.64 -10.24
N LEU A 145 4.13 17.60 -10.51
CA LEU A 145 4.38 16.27 -9.96
C LEU A 145 5.71 15.68 -10.49
N MET A 146 6.04 15.90 -11.75
CA MET A 146 7.29 15.42 -12.33
C MET A 146 8.54 16.03 -11.70
N LYS A 147 8.47 17.23 -11.10
CA LYS A 147 9.58 17.82 -10.34
C LYS A 147 9.96 16.98 -9.11
N LEU A 148 9.03 16.15 -8.61
CA LEU A 148 9.28 15.27 -7.47
C LEU A 148 9.94 13.93 -7.84
N LYS A 149 10.35 13.74 -9.10
CA LYS A 149 11.00 12.50 -9.57
C LYS A 149 12.26 12.16 -8.75
N ASP A 150 13.02 13.18 -8.39
CA ASP A 150 14.27 13.05 -7.63
C ASP A 150 14.12 13.52 -6.17
N HIS A 151 12.90 13.42 -5.62
CA HIS A 151 12.61 13.83 -4.24
C HIS A 151 13.40 12.98 -3.24
N PRO A 152 13.97 13.56 -2.13
CA PRO A 152 14.77 12.81 -1.16
C PRO A 152 14.07 11.60 -0.52
N ASN A 153 12.75 11.63 -0.44
CA ASN A 153 11.96 10.54 0.13
C ASN A 153 11.59 9.50 -0.96
N GLU A 154 12.08 8.27 -0.77
CA GLU A 154 11.90 7.15 -1.71
C GLU A 154 10.44 6.79 -2.00
N MET A 155 9.54 6.93 -1.01
CA MET A 155 8.11 6.64 -1.23
C MET A 155 7.48 7.63 -2.20
N ILE A 156 7.88 8.91 -2.16
CA ILE A 156 7.40 9.92 -3.10
C ILE A 156 7.95 9.60 -4.48
N GLN A 157 9.24 9.31 -4.61
CA GLN A 157 9.86 8.87 -5.88
C GLN A 157 9.13 7.66 -6.46
N ALA A 158 8.87 6.63 -5.64
CA ALA A 158 8.19 5.41 -6.08
C ALA A 158 6.77 5.69 -6.61
N VAL A 159 6.00 6.55 -5.92
CA VAL A 159 4.66 6.94 -6.38
C VAL A 159 4.74 7.67 -7.72
N ILE A 160 5.63 8.66 -7.85
CA ILE A 160 5.78 9.44 -9.09
C ILE A 160 6.25 8.53 -10.23
N SER A 161 7.26 7.70 -10.01
CA SER A 161 7.78 6.76 -11.00
C SER A 161 6.69 5.78 -11.45
N LYS A 162 5.96 5.17 -10.53
CA LYS A 162 4.87 4.23 -10.84
C LYS A 162 3.74 4.87 -11.64
N GLU A 163 3.37 6.10 -11.30
CA GLU A 163 2.26 6.79 -11.95
C GLU A 163 2.60 7.33 -13.34
N PHE A 164 3.84 7.78 -13.56
CA PHE A 164 4.24 8.40 -14.83
C PHE A 164 5.03 7.46 -15.75
N GLN A 165 5.69 6.42 -15.24
CA GLN A 165 6.27 5.36 -16.09
C GLN A 165 5.18 4.56 -16.83
N LYS A 166 3.99 4.42 -16.27
CA LYS A 166 2.83 3.84 -16.97
C LYS A 166 2.39 4.67 -18.18
N THR A 167 2.70 5.96 -18.23
CA THR A 167 2.39 6.83 -19.39
C THR A 167 3.33 6.56 -20.56
N ILE A 168 4.55 6.06 -20.32
CA ILE A 168 5.49 5.65 -21.36
C ILE A 168 5.17 4.22 -21.84
N ARG A 169 4.65 3.37 -20.98
CA ARG A 169 4.03 2.10 -21.37
C ARG A 169 2.54 2.35 -21.67
N LYS A 170 2.20 3.02 -22.75
CA LYS A 170 1.03 2.65 -23.53
C LYS A 170 1.32 1.27 -24.12
N VAL A 171 1.32 0.27 -23.25
CA VAL A 171 1.04 -1.07 -23.69
C VAL A 171 -0.38 -0.96 -24.25
N ASN A 172 -0.52 -1.15 -25.56
CA ASN A 172 -1.78 -1.59 -26.10
C ASN A 172 -2.16 -2.81 -25.23
N VAL A 173 -3.03 -2.60 -24.24
CA VAL A 173 -3.62 -3.70 -23.50
C VAL A 173 -4.59 -4.33 -24.48
N LEU A 174 -4.04 -5.11 -25.39
CA LEU A 174 -4.82 -6.10 -26.10
C LEU A 174 -5.44 -6.96 -25.00
N PRO A 175 -6.75 -7.27 -25.08
CA PRO A 175 -7.36 -8.18 -24.14
C PRO A 175 -6.47 -9.41 -24.07
N HIS A 176 -6.09 -9.83 -22.85
CA HIS A 176 -5.21 -10.99 -22.67
C HIS A 176 -5.76 -12.15 -23.50
N PRO A 177 -5.01 -12.69 -24.44
CA PRO A 177 -5.49 -13.83 -25.22
C PRO A 177 -5.87 -14.95 -24.26
N ASN A 178 -6.91 -15.69 -24.60
CA ASN A 178 -7.26 -16.89 -23.85
C ASN A 178 -6.04 -17.80 -23.74
N SER A 179 -5.93 -18.52 -22.61
CA SER A 179 -4.85 -19.49 -22.44
C SER A 179 -4.81 -20.43 -23.65
N LEU A 180 -3.61 -20.59 -24.22
CA LEU A 180 -3.42 -21.43 -25.40
C LEU A 180 -3.81 -22.88 -25.06
N ASP A 181 -4.55 -23.54 -25.95
CA ASP A 181 -5.12 -24.86 -25.66
C ASP A 181 -4.06 -25.92 -25.39
N TYR A 182 -2.90 -25.83 -26.06
CA TYR A 182 -1.80 -26.78 -25.84
C TYR A 182 -1.12 -26.65 -24.46
N LEU A 183 -1.39 -25.59 -23.70
CA LEU A 183 -0.92 -25.42 -22.32
C LEU A 183 -1.91 -25.94 -21.28
N LYS A 184 -3.10 -26.37 -21.70
CA LYS A 184 -4.14 -26.82 -20.77
C LYS A 184 -4.01 -28.29 -20.47
N ASN A 185 -4.09 -28.66 -19.19
CA ASN A 185 -4.13 -30.05 -18.73
C ASN A 185 -2.94 -30.91 -19.18
N VAL A 186 -1.76 -30.31 -19.30
CA VAL A 186 -0.54 -30.97 -19.71
C VAL A 186 0.43 -31.16 -18.54
N VAL A 187 1.18 -32.26 -18.56
CA VAL A 187 2.32 -32.47 -17.68
C VAL A 187 3.55 -32.68 -18.57
N VAL A 188 4.57 -31.88 -18.32
CA VAL A 188 5.80 -31.91 -19.13
C VAL A 188 6.99 -32.26 -18.23
N ASN A 189 7.75 -33.29 -18.64
CA ASN A 189 8.98 -33.67 -17.95
C ASN A 189 10.19 -33.02 -18.61
N GLY A 190 10.99 -32.32 -17.81
CA GLY A 190 12.24 -31.67 -18.28
C GLY A 190 12.70 -30.55 -17.36
N ASP A 191 13.80 -29.94 -17.72
CA ASP A 191 14.29 -28.74 -17.04
C ASP A 191 13.31 -27.56 -17.28
N VAL A 192 12.76 -27.04 -16.21
CA VAL A 192 11.74 -25.99 -16.26
C VAL A 192 12.18 -24.77 -17.06
N ARG A 193 13.47 -24.39 -17.01
CA ARG A 193 14.03 -23.25 -17.76
C ARG A 193 13.92 -23.48 -19.28
N LYS A 194 14.17 -24.73 -19.73
CA LYS A 194 14.06 -25.12 -21.14
C LYS A 194 12.60 -25.26 -21.57
N ILE A 195 11.77 -25.84 -20.71
CA ILE A 195 10.34 -26.05 -21.00
C ILE A 195 9.61 -24.70 -21.08
N LEU A 196 9.85 -23.79 -20.16
CA LEU A 196 9.22 -22.47 -20.19
C LEU A 196 9.62 -21.63 -21.42
N ALA A 197 10.78 -21.89 -22.03
CA ALA A 197 11.17 -21.25 -23.29
C ALA A 197 10.19 -21.51 -24.45
N HIS A 198 9.38 -22.59 -24.37
CA HIS A 198 8.32 -22.90 -25.33
C HIS A 198 6.97 -22.28 -24.98
N VAL A 199 6.86 -21.61 -23.85
CA VAL A 199 5.66 -20.90 -23.41
C VAL A 199 5.79 -19.42 -23.80
N PRO A 200 4.79 -18.84 -24.49
CA PRO A 200 4.81 -17.44 -24.85
C PRO A 200 4.86 -16.50 -23.64
N ASP A 201 5.32 -15.27 -23.86
CA ASP A 201 5.25 -14.23 -22.87
C ASP A 201 3.80 -13.98 -22.43
N GLU A 202 3.60 -13.65 -21.17
CA GLU A 202 2.28 -13.31 -20.61
C GLU A 202 1.18 -14.35 -20.88
N ALA A 203 1.52 -15.65 -20.85
CA ALA A 203 0.56 -16.73 -21.07
C ALA A 203 -0.06 -17.29 -19.79
N ILE A 204 0.64 -17.20 -18.65
CA ILE A 204 0.28 -17.86 -17.39
C ILE A 204 -0.36 -16.88 -16.40
N HIS A 205 -1.45 -17.32 -15.75
CA HIS A 205 -2.17 -16.51 -14.76
C HIS A 205 -1.70 -16.71 -13.32
N LEU A 206 -1.21 -17.91 -13.02
CA LEU A 206 -0.76 -18.26 -11.68
C LEU A 206 0.33 -19.33 -11.79
N THR A 207 1.44 -19.05 -11.12
CA THR A 207 2.43 -20.09 -10.80
C THR A 207 2.35 -20.38 -9.31
N PHE A 208 2.16 -21.66 -8.97
CA PHE A 208 2.23 -22.16 -7.60
C PHE A 208 3.33 -23.21 -7.54
N THR A 209 4.37 -22.98 -6.74
CA THR A 209 5.51 -23.88 -6.70
C THR A 209 6.18 -23.97 -5.34
N SER A 210 6.83 -25.10 -5.10
CA SER A 210 7.73 -25.36 -3.98
C SER A 210 9.03 -25.89 -4.55
N PRO A 211 10.04 -25.04 -4.83
CA PRO A 211 11.29 -25.50 -5.42
C PRO A 211 12.06 -26.39 -4.43
N PRO A 212 13.01 -27.21 -4.90
CA PRO A 212 13.93 -27.94 -4.04
C PRO A 212 14.60 -26.99 -3.06
N TYR A 213 14.71 -27.40 -1.78
CA TYR A 213 15.40 -26.60 -0.78
C TYR A 213 16.90 -26.87 -0.81
N TYR A 214 17.69 -25.86 -0.55
CA TYR A 214 19.13 -25.93 -0.58
C TYR A 214 19.69 -27.11 0.24
N ASN A 215 20.30 -28.08 -0.43
CA ASN A 215 20.94 -29.26 0.16
C ASN A 215 20.10 -29.99 1.23
N ALA A 216 18.77 -29.89 1.15
CA ALA A 216 17.86 -30.55 2.10
C ALA A 216 17.61 -32.05 1.76
N ARG A 217 17.90 -32.46 0.53
CA ARG A 217 17.73 -33.83 0.02
C ARG A 217 18.84 -34.13 -0.97
N ASP A 218 19.12 -35.43 -1.17
CA ASP A 218 20.19 -35.90 -2.05
C ASP A 218 20.02 -35.50 -3.52
N TYR A 219 18.78 -35.19 -3.95
CA TYR A 219 18.48 -34.74 -5.31
C TYR A 219 18.61 -33.21 -5.51
N SER A 220 18.96 -32.47 -4.48
CA SER A 220 19.07 -31.00 -4.53
C SER A 220 20.43 -30.53 -3.99
N ILE A 221 21.51 -31.13 -4.51
CA ILE A 221 22.87 -30.78 -4.13
C ILE A 221 23.36 -29.64 -5.04
N TYR A 222 23.71 -28.52 -4.43
CA TYR A 222 24.30 -27.36 -5.07
C TYR A 222 25.70 -27.11 -4.53
N GLU A 223 26.60 -26.61 -5.37
CA GLU A 223 27.99 -26.34 -4.98
C GLU A 223 28.10 -25.29 -3.87
N SER A 224 27.22 -24.29 -3.90
CA SER A 224 27.15 -23.24 -2.90
C SER A 224 25.72 -22.74 -2.72
N TYR A 225 25.49 -22.04 -1.63
CA TYR A 225 24.20 -21.39 -1.41
C TYR A 225 23.94 -20.30 -2.47
N GLN A 226 24.98 -19.61 -2.92
CA GLN A 226 24.87 -18.61 -3.98
C GLN A 226 24.45 -19.26 -5.30
N SER A 227 25.06 -20.39 -5.70
CA SER A 227 24.67 -21.09 -6.93
C SER A 227 23.23 -21.62 -6.89
N TYR A 228 22.74 -21.97 -5.71
CA TYR A 228 21.33 -22.29 -5.51
C TYR A 228 20.41 -21.09 -5.75
N LEU A 229 20.74 -19.92 -5.18
CA LEU A 229 19.97 -18.70 -5.39
C LEU A 229 20.01 -18.26 -6.86
N ASP A 230 21.16 -18.37 -7.51
CA ASP A 230 21.32 -18.02 -8.93
C ASP A 230 20.47 -18.96 -9.81
N PHE A 231 20.46 -20.27 -9.53
CA PHE A 231 19.58 -21.21 -10.20
C PHE A 231 18.10 -20.84 -10.04
N LEU A 232 17.66 -20.51 -8.82
CA LEU A 232 16.28 -20.08 -8.61
C LEU A 232 15.97 -18.77 -9.34
N THR A 233 16.94 -17.85 -9.39
CA THR A 233 16.80 -16.58 -10.11
C THR A 233 16.57 -16.83 -11.61
N GLU A 234 17.33 -17.72 -12.23
CA GLU A 234 17.11 -18.13 -13.63
C GLU A 234 15.71 -18.72 -13.86
N VAL A 235 15.27 -19.62 -12.99
CA VAL A 235 13.92 -20.20 -13.06
C VAL A 235 12.85 -19.11 -12.96
N PHE A 236 12.93 -18.24 -11.96
CA PHE A 236 11.91 -17.23 -11.73
C PHE A 236 11.96 -16.05 -12.71
N LYS A 237 13.07 -15.85 -13.42
CA LYS A 237 13.14 -14.95 -14.58
C LYS A 237 12.24 -15.46 -15.70
N GLU A 238 12.28 -16.74 -16.03
CA GLU A 238 11.38 -17.33 -17.02
C GLU A 238 9.92 -17.37 -16.54
N VAL A 239 9.70 -17.68 -15.26
CA VAL A 239 8.35 -17.58 -14.66
C VAL A 239 7.79 -16.16 -14.77
N HIS A 240 8.62 -15.13 -14.53
CA HIS A 240 8.20 -13.73 -14.67
C HIS A 240 7.80 -13.43 -16.13
N ARG A 241 8.63 -13.83 -17.09
CA ARG A 241 8.38 -13.59 -18.51
C ARG A 241 7.04 -14.20 -18.97
N VAL A 242 6.73 -15.41 -18.56
CA VAL A 242 5.50 -16.11 -18.96
C VAL A 242 4.27 -15.69 -18.15
N THR A 243 4.44 -15.02 -17.02
CA THR A 243 3.32 -14.58 -16.16
C THR A 243 2.74 -13.28 -16.71
N LYS A 244 1.43 -13.25 -16.85
CA LYS A 244 0.68 -12.05 -17.29
C LYS A 244 0.83 -10.91 -16.29
N GLU A 245 0.86 -9.67 -16.79
CA GLU A 245 0.86 -8.47 -15.95
C GLU A 245 -0.29 -8.50 -14.95
N GLY A 246 0.00 -8.15 -13.68
CA GLY A 246 -0.97 -8.16 -12.58
C GLY A 246 -1.43 -9.54 -12.13
N ARG A 247 -0.65 -10.61 -12.45
CA ARG A 247 -0.91 -11.99 -12.03
C ARG A 247 0.11 -12.46 -11.00
N PHE A 248 -0.05 -13.69 -10.49
CA PHE A 248 0.56 -14.07 -9.22
C PHE A 248 1.57 -15.21 -9.37
N LEU A 249 2.65 -15.09 -8.61
CA LEU A 249 3.51 -16.21 -8.21
C LEU A 249 3.26 -16.51 -6.73
N VAL A 250 2.93 -17.74 -6.42
CA VAL A 250 2.88 -18.26 -5.03
C VAL A 250 4.05 -19.22 -4.84
N LEU A 251 4.99 -18.81 -4.03
CA LEU A 251 6.23 -19.53 -3.76
C LEU A 251 6.22 -20.09 -2.33
N ASN A 252 6.14 -21.42 -2.20
CA ASN A 252 6.28 -22.08 -0.91
C ASN A 252 7.75 -22.38 -0.64
N THR A 253 8.29 -21.76 0.39
CA THR A 253 9.69 -21.94 0.82
C THR A 253 9.81 -21.81 2.34
N SER A 254 10.95 -22.21 2.91
CA SER A 254 11.21 -22.06 4.34
C SER A 254 12.72 -21.90 4.59
N PRO A 255 13.11 -21.28 5.72
CA PRO A 255 14.49 -21.33 6.17
C PRO A 255 14.95 -22.79 6.35
N ILE A 256 16.23 -23.06 6.07
CA ILE A 256 16.84 -24.36 6.24
C ILE A 256 17.89 -24.30 7.33
N ILE A 257 17.94 -25.38 8.13
CA ILE A 257 18.98 -25.61 9.13
C ILE A 257 19.79 -26.81 8.66
N ILE A 258 21.09 -26.59 8.42
CA ILE A 258 22.06 -27.66 8.23
C ILE A 258 22.64 -28.00 9.61
N PRO A 259 22.40 -29.22 10.09
CA PRO A 259 22.91 -29.65 11.39
C PRO A 259 24.44 -29.59 11.46
N ARG A 260 24.97 -29.35 12.65
CA ARG A 260 26.40 -29.43 12.88
C ARG A 260 26.94 -30.80 12.57
N MET A 261 28.09 -30.85 11.94
CA MET A 261 28.82 -32.15 11.65
C MET A 261 29.47 -32.75 12.88
N SER A 262 29.88 -31.93 13.88
CA SER A 262 30.45 -32.35 15.14
C SER A 262 30.16 -31.38 16.26
N ARG A 263 30.53 -31.73 17.50
CA ARG A 263 30.35 -30.83 18.67
C ARG A 263 31.20 -29.54 18.55
N ALA A 264 32.24 -29.53 17.73
CA ALA A 264 33.11 -28.38 17.50
C ALA A 264 32.54 -27.38 16.49
N HIS A 265 31.46 -27.70 15.79
CA HIS A 265 30.86 -26.88 14.73
C HIS A 265 29.47 -26.39 15.13
N SER A 266 29.10 -25.20 14.69
CA SER A 266 27.73 -24.70 14.81
C SER A 266 26.86 -25.20 13.67
N SER A 267 25.55 -25.30 13.90
CA SER A 267 24.58 -25.46 12.81
C SER A 267 24.51 -24.16 11.98
N ILE A 268 24.36 -24.31 10.67
CA ILE A 268 24.21 -23.20 9.74
C ILE A 268 22.73 -23.01 9.40
N ARG A 269 22.26 -21.78 9.37
CA ARG A 269 20.90 -21.45 8.97
C ARG A 269 20.92 -20.59 7.72
N TYR A 270 20.14 -21.00 6.72
CA TYR A 270 19.98 -20.29 5.47
C TYR A 270 18.58 -19.67 5.41
N PRO A 271 18.46 -18.33 5.33
CA PRO A 271 17.19 -17.61 5.36
C PRO A 271 16.58 -17.52 3.95
N ILE A 272 16.37 -18.65 3.28
CA ILE A 272 15.94 -18.73 1.87
C ILE A 272 14.78 -17.80 1.52
N PRO A 273 13.68 -17.71 2.31
CA PRO A 273 12.56 -16.84 1.95
C PRO A 273 12.94 -15.36 1.79
N PHE A 274 13.89 -14.90 2.61
CA PHE A 274 14.31 -13.49 2.59
C PHE A 274 15.28 -13.22 1.42
N ASP A 275 16.23 -14.13 1.18
CA ASP A 275 17.22 -13.96 0.12
C ASP A 275 16.57 -14.08 -1.27
N ILE A 276 15.65 -15.04 -1.46
CA ILE A 276 14.93 -15.17 -2.73
C ILE A 276 13.98 -13.99 -2.98
N HIS A 277 13.39 -13.40 -1.93
CA HIS A 277 12.57 -12.21 -2.05
C HIS A 277 13.35 -11.06 -2.70
N CYS A 278 14.59 -10.79 -2.28
CA CYS A 278 15.43 -9.76 -2.89
C CYS A 278 15.64 -10.02 -4.38
N ARG A 279 15.92 -11.27 -4.77
CA ARG A 279 16.09 -11.67 -6.18
C ARG A 279 14.81 -11.49 -7.00
N LEU A 280 13.65 -11.86 -6.43
CA LEU A 280 12.36 -11.69 -7.10
C LEU A 280 12.04 -10.21 -7.35
N THR A 281 12.33 -9.34 -6.37
CA THR A 281 12.13 -7.90 -6.52
C THR A 281 13.03 -7.31 -7.61
N GLU A 282 14.28 -7.75 -7.71
CA GLU A 282 15.20 -7.37 -8.80
C GLU A 282 14.71 -7.80 -10.18
N LEU A 283 14.00 -8.94 -10.27
CA LEU A 283 13.36 -9.42 -11.49
C LEU A 283 12.08 -8.66 -11.88
N GLY A 284 11.56 -7.78 -11.00
CA GLY A 284 10.38 -6.98 -11.27
C GLY A 284 9.09 -7.47 -10.62
N TRP A 285 9.14 -8.48 -9.72
CA TRP A 285 8.01 -8.89 -8.92
C TRP A 285 7.70 -7.88 -7.81
N ASP A 286 6.42 -7.53 -7.64
CA ASP A 286 5.93 -6.78 -6.49
C ASP A 286 5.55 -7.74 -5.35
N PHE A 287 6.08 -7.54 -4.14
CA PHE A 287 5.65 -8.28 -2.96
C PHE A 287 4.23 -7.87 -2.55
N ILE A 288 3.35 -8.84 -2.40
CA ILE A 288 1.95 -8.62 -2.03
C ILE A 288 1.72 -8.97 -0.56
N ASP A 289 2.06 -10.22 -0.17
CA ASP A 289 1.82 -10.72 1.18
C ASP A 289 2.59 -12.02 1.43
N ASP A 290 2.67 -12.43 2.72
CA ASP A 290 3.17 -13.74 3.13
C ASP A 290 2.07 -14.58 3.79
N ILE A 291 2.08 -15.88 3.51
CA ILE A 291 1.13 -16.85 4.05
C ILE A 291 1.88 -17.85 4.90
N VAL A 292 1.60 -17.90 6.19
CA VAL A 292 2.21 -18.86 7.11
C VAL A 292 1.46 -20.19 7.06
N TRP A 293 2.13 -21.23 6.54
CA TRP A 293 1.59 -22.59 6.58
C TRP A 293 1.90 -23.24 7.92
N LEU A 294 0.91 -23.28 8.81
CA LEU A 294 1.02 -23.97 10.10
C LEU A 294 0.87 -25.48 9.91
N LYS A 295 1.86 -26.24 10.40
CA LYS A 295 1.83 -27.69 10.42
C LYS A 295 1.71 -28.20 11.85
N PRO A 296 0.97 -29.31 12.11
CA PRO A 296 0.97 -29.96 13.42
C PRO A 296 2.39 -30.39 13.83
N GLU A 297 2.72 -30.34 15.11
CA GLU A 297 4.07 -30.68 15.60
C GLU A 297 4.53 -32.09 15.22
N SER A 298 3.63 -33.04 15.13
CA SER A 298 3.89 -34.41 14.68
C SER A 298 4.41 -34.51 13.23
N SER A 299 4.22 -33.47 12.40
CA SER A 299 4.66 -33.39 11.02
C SER A 299 6.07 -32.81 10.87
N VAL A 300 6.66 -32.29 11.94
CA VAL A 300 7.97 -31.63 11.93
C VAL A 300 9.04 -32.64 12.37
N LYS A 301 9.47 -33.50 11.46
CA LYS A 301 10.50 -34.49 11.74
C LYS A 301 11.96 -34.01 11.68
N ASN A 302 12.24 -32.74 11.48
CA ASN A 302 13.63 -32.26 11.43
C ASN A 302 13.76 -30.89 12.10
N ARG A 303 14.27 -30.93 13.28
CA ARG A 303 14.79 -29.77 14.02
C ARG A 303 16.29 -29.79 14.10
#